data_4a2ff6551f3453b332a4332a5765ebb2
#
_entry.id   4a2ff6551f3453b332a4332a5765ebb2
#
_cell.length_a   1.000
_cell.length_b   1.000
_cell.length_c   1.000
_cell.angle_alpha   90.00
_cell.angle_beta   90.00
_cell.angle_gamma   90.00
#
_symmetry.space_group_name_H-M   'P 1'
#
loop_
_entity.id
_entity.type
_entity.pdbx_description
1 polymer ?
#
loop_
_entity_poly.entity_id
_entity_poly.type
_entity_poly.pdbx_seq_one_letter_code
_entity_poly.pdbx_strand_id
1 'polypeptide(L)'
;MVSARRGFTLIELLVVIAIIAILAAILFPVFAKAREKAQQSQCLNNVRQQAIAVSMFVQDHSEIFPVNTGDIPWPTVLGAYNESNIYDCPSLSGTKGMGNSGRPEYGFNWFLFDTALGDITYPEQTVLTADLKRHKDS
;
A
#
# COMPACT_ATOMS: atom_id res chain seq x y z
N MET A 1 35.91 -53.74 -4.86
CA MET A 1 36.35 -52.58 -4.10
C MET A 1 35.13 -51.99 -3.40
N VAL A 2 35.05 -52.09 -2.06
CA VAL A 2 33.96 -51.53 -1.27
C VAL A 2 34.37 -50.09 -0.94
N SER A 3 33.69 -49.11 -1.52
CA SER A 3 33.91 -47.69 -1.21
C SER A 3 33.44 -47.43 0.25
N ALA A 4 34.36 -47.06 1.12
CA ALA A 4 34.05 -46.69 2.50
C ALA A 4 33.23 -45.37 2.48
N ARG A 5 31.94 -45.45 2.79
CA ARG A 5 31.08 -44.28 2.99
C ARG A 5 31.53 -43.59 4.28
N ARG A 6 32.05 -42.36 4.14
CA ARG A 6 32.36 -41.52 5.30
C ARG A 6 31.04 -41.14 5.99
N GLY A 7 30.87 -41.61 7.23
CA GLY A 7 29.73 -41.19 8.05
C GLY A 7 29.87 -39.77 8.54
N PHE A 8 28.75 -39.04 8.60
CA PHE A 8 28.69 -37.68 9.12
C PHE A 8 28.77 -37.71 10.66
N THR A 9 29.61 -36.89 11.25
CA THR A 9 29.74 -36.85 12.72
C THR A 9 28.66 -35.93 13.30
N LEU A 10 28.22 -36.23 14.54
CA LEU A 10 27.24 -35.43 15.27
C LEU A 10 27.73 -33.97 15.46
N ILE A 11 29.03 -33.80 15.67
CA ILE A 11 29.65 -32.48 15.85
C ILE A 11 29.58 -31.65 14.55
N GLU A 12 29.83 -32.23 13.39
CA GLU A 12 29.74 -31.54 12.10
C GLU A 12 28.33 -31.05 11.85
N LEU A 13 27.30 -31.85 12.17
CA LEU A 13 25.91 -31.43 12.05
C LEU A 13 25.58 -30.31 13.04
N LEU A 14 26.03 -30.43 14.29
CA LEU A 14 25.74 -29.43 15.34
C LEU A 14 26.35 -28.05 15.01
N VAL A 15 27.58 -28.01 14.50
CA VAL A 15 28.23 -26.76 14.11
C VAL A 15 27.49 -26.09 12.96
N VAL A 16 27.02 -26.86 11.99
CA VAL A 16 26.28 -26.30 10.84
C VAL A 16 24.97 -25.65 11.27
N ILE A 17 24.19 -26.35 12.10
CA ILE A 17 22.92 -25.78 12.60
C ILE A 17 23.16 -24.55 13.50
N ALA A 18 24.23 -24.54 14.28
CA ALA A 18 24.59 -23.36 15.09
C ALA A 18 24.92 -22.14 14.23
N ILE A 19 25.67 -22.31 13.16
CA ILE A 19 25.98 -21.23 12.23
C ILE A 19 24.71 -20.71 11.54
N ILE A 20 23.86 -21.63 11.06
CA ILE A 20 22.56 -21.25 10.44
C ILE A 20 21.70 -20.48 11.44
N ALA A 21 21.62 -20.91 12.70
CA ALA A 21 20.84 -20.23 13.72
C ALA A 21 21.33 -18.80 13.98
N ILE A 22 22.65 -18.60 14.03
CA ILE A 22 23.25 -17.25 14.21
C ILE A 22 22.91 -16.36 13.00
N LEU A 23 23.07 -16.86 11.78
CA LEU A 23 22.75 -16.12 10.57
C LEU A 23 21.27 -15.76 10.49
N ALA A 24 20.40 -16.72 10.80
CA ALA A 24 18.95 -16.49 10.83
C ALA A 24 18.54 -15.44 11.87
N ALA A 25 19.15 -15.46 13.07
CA ALA A 25 18.85 -14.50 14.14
C ALA A 25 19.12 -13.04 13.72
N ILE A 26 20.13 -12.81 12.87
CA ILE A 26 20.43 -11.48 12.33
C ILE A 26 19.53 -11.15 11.13
N LEU A 27 19.25 -12.12 10.29
CA LEU A 27 18.50 -11.93 9.04
C LEU A 27 17.02 -11.62 9.28
N PHE A 28 16.36 -12.28 10.22
CA PHE A 28 14.93 -12.10 10.46
C PHE A 28 14.52 -10.65 10.78
N PRO A 29 15.16 -9.93 11.73
CA PRO A 29 14.77 -8.56 12.04
C PRO A 29 15.06 -7.59 10.88
N VAL A 30 16.12 -7.81 10.12
CA VAL A 30 16.45 -6.99 8.95
C VAL A 30 15.41 -7.20 7.85
N PHE A 31 15.03 -8.44 7.59
CA PHE A 31 14.01 -8.78 6.59
C PHE A 31 12.65 -8.20 6.95
N ALA A 32 12.24 -8.25 8.22
CA ALA A 32 10.99 -7.67 8.68
C ALA A 32 10.94 -6.15 8.41
N LYS A 33 12.01 -5.43 8.73
CA LYS A 33 12.12 -3.97 8.45
C LYS A 33 12.14 -3.67 6.95
N ALA A 34 12.85 -4.46 6.16
CA ALA A 34 12.89 -4.28 4.70
C ALA A 34 11.50 -4.49 4.08
N ARG A 35 10.76 -5.50 4.53
CA ARG A 35 9.38 -5.75 4.10
C ARG A 35 8.46 -4.59 4.43
N GLU A 36 8.54 -4.05 5.65
CA GLU A 36 7.76 -2.88 6.04
C GLU A 36 8.04 -1.67 5.15
N LYS A 37 9.32 -1.39 4.86
CA LYS A 37 9.71 -0.31 3.96
C LYS A 37 9.22 -0.51 2.53
N ALA A 38 9.25 -1.74 2.04
CA ALA A 38 8.69 -2.07 0.73
C ALA A 38 7.17 -1.81 0.67
N GLN A 39 6.43 -2.19 1.71
CA GLN A 39 5.00 -1.92 1.81
C GLN A 39 4.70 -0.42 1.87
N GLN A 40 5.45 0.37 2.66
CA GLN A 40 5.31 1.82 2.71
C GLN A 40 5.55 2.47 1.34
N SER A 41 6.58 2.02 0.62
CA SER A 41 6.87 2.50 -0.73
C SER A 41 5.73 2.19 -1.71
N GLN A 42 5.11 1.02 -1.59
CA GLN A 42 3.96 0.64 -2.40
C GLN A 42 2.73 1.51 -2.08
N CYS A 43 2.43 1.77 -0.80
CA CYS A 43 1.33 2.68 -0.41
C CYS A 43 1.55 4.09 -0.97
N LEU A 44 2.78 4.61 -0.91
CA LEU A 44 3.11 5.93 -1.49
C LEU A 44 2.91 5.94 -3.02
N ASN A 45 3.29 4.87 -3.69
CA ASN A 45 3.06 4.75 -5.13
C ASN A 45 1.57 4.68 -5.48
N ASN A 46 0.77 3.98 -4.67
CA ASN A 46 -0.68 3.94 -4.83
C ASN A 46 -1.29 5.36 -4.71
N VAL A 47 -0.91 6.13 -3.70
CA VAL A 47 -1.35 7.53 -3.55
C VAL A 47 -0.98 8.37 -4.77
N ARG A 48 0.22 8.19 -5.31
CA ARG A 48 0.65 8.89 -6.54
C ARG A 48 -0.21 8.53 -7.74
N GLN A 49 -0.52 7.25 -7.93
CA GLN A 49 -1.38 6.80 -9.02
C GLN A 49 -2.81 7.33 -8.88
N GLN A 50 -3.34 7.38 -7.65
CA GLN A 50 -4.64 8.00 -7.39
C GLN A 50 -4.65 9.49 -7.73
N ALA A 51 -3.60 10.22 -7.38
CA ALA A 51 -3.48 11.64 -7.72
C ALA A 51 -3.44 11.87 -9.24
N ILE A 52 -2.75 11.00 -9.98
CA ILE A 52 -2.73 11.04 -11.45
C ILE A 52 -4.13 10.78 -12.01
N ALA A 53 -4.83 9.76 -11.51
CA ALA A 53 -6.19 9.42 -11.96
C ALA A 53 -7.17 10.57 -11.73
N VAL A 54 -7.09 11.24 -10.57
CA VAL A 54 -7.91 12.43 -10.29
C VAL A 54 -7.56 13.57 -11.25
N SER A 55 -6.28 13.78 -11.52
CA SER A 55 -5.87 14.84 -12.47
C SER A 55 -6.40 14.57 -13.88
N MET A 56 -6.38 13.32 -14.34
CA MET A 56 -6.97 12.94 -15.63
C MET A 56 -8.48 13.14 -15.63
N PHE A 57 -9.17 12.74 -14.56
CA PHE A 57 -10.60 12.96 -14.41
C PHE A 57 -10.97 14.45 -14.50
N VAL A 58 -10.27 15.31 -13.78
CA VAL A 58 -10.49 16.75 -13.75
C VAL A 58 -10.30 17.37 -15.14
N GLN A 59 -9.27 16.95 -15.90
CA GLN A 59 -9.05 17.40 -17.27
C GLN A 59 -10.19 17.00 -18.22
N ASP A 60 -10.76 15.82 -18.07
CA ASP A 60 -11.85 15.33 -18.91
C ASP A 60 -13.23 15.88 -18.51
N HIS A 61 -13.36 16.40 -17.29
CA HIS A 61 -14.63 16.86 -16.71
C HIS A 61 -14.67 18.38 -16.45
N SER A 62 -14.19 19.19 -17.41
CA SER A 62 -14.27 20.66 -17.36
C SER A 62 -13.64 21.28 -16.11
N GLU A 63 -12.52 20.72 -15.67
CA GLU A 63 -11.76 21.14 -14.47
C GLU A 63 -12.53 21.03 -13.15
N ILE A 64 -13.53 20.15 -13.08
CA ILE A 64 -14.31 19.87 -11.87
C ILE A 64 -13.85 18.56 -11.25
N PHE A 65 -13.65 18.55 -9.93
CA PHE A 65 -13.33 17.35 -9.16
C PHE A 65 -14.50 16.37 -9.10
N PRO A 66 -14.24 15.06 -8.81
CA PRO A 66 -15.31 14.08 -8.73
C PRO A 66 -16.45 14.50 -7.80
N VAL A 67 -17.68 14.19 -8.22
CA VAL A 67 -18.90 14.47 -7.44
C VAL A 67 -19.00 13.49 -6.28
N ASN A 68 -19.34 13.96 -5.09
CA ASN A 68 -19.72 13.10 -3.99
C ASN A 68 -21.22 12.79 -4.06
N THR A 69 -21.56 11.64 -4.62
CA THR A 69 -22.97 11.21 -4.72
C THR A 69 -23.49 10.54 -3.44
N GLY A 70 -22.67 10.44 -2.39
CA GLY A 70 -23.03 9.78 -1.13
C GLY A 70 -23.09 8.24 -1.20
N ASP A 71 -23.63 7.71 -2.30
CA ASP A 71 -23.86 6.26 -2.49
C ASP A 71 -22.72 5.58 -3.26
N ILE A 72 -21.97 6.32 -4.08
CA ILE A 72 -20.90 5.77 -4.90
C ILE A 72 -19.57 6.15 -4.27
N PRO A 73 -18.73 5.16 -3.86
CA PRO A 73 -17.40 5.44 -3.38
C PRO A 73 -16.53 6.15 -4.46
N TRP A 74 -15.80 7.17 -4.07
CA TRP A 74 -14.93 7.94 -4.98
C TRP A 74 -13.98 7.09 -5.84
N PRO A 75 -13.46 5.93 -5.40
CA PRO A 75 -12.68 5.05 -6.27
C PRO A 75 -13.45 4.52 -7.46
N THR A 76 -14.76 4.32 -7.32
CA THR A 76 -15.62 3.83 -8.40
C THR A 76 -15.77 4.87 -9.51
N VAL A 77 -15.84 6.15 -9.14
CA VAL A 77 -15.91 7.27 -10.09
C VAL A 77 -14.64 7.36 -10.94
N LEU A 78 -13.49 7.00 -10.36
CA LEU A 78 -12.19 6.99 -11.04
C LEU A 78 -11.87 5.66 -11.75
N GLY A 79 -12.80 4.70 -11.77
CA GLY A 79 -12.56 3.35 -12.29
C GLY A 79 -12.17 3.28 -13.78
N ALA A 80 -12.46 4.32 -14.57
CA ALA A 80 -12.00 4.44 -15.96
C ALA A 80 -10.52 4.87 -16.09
N TYR A 81 -9.94 5.43 -15.03
CA TYR A 81 -8.60 6.05 -15.04
C TYR A 81 -7.55 5.21 -14.32
N ASN A 82 -7.96 4.20 -13.57
CA ASN A 82 -7.03 3.36 -12.82
C ASN A 82 -7.63 1.97 -12.48
N GLU A 83 -6.78 1.10 -11.93
CA GLU A 83 -7.17 -0.21 -11.43
C GLU A 83 -7.63 -0.15 -9.98
N SER A 84 -8.57 -1.02 -9.61
CA SER A 84 -9.15 -1.07 -8.25
C SER A 84 -8.16 -1.47 -7.15
N ASN A 85 -7.06 -2.14 -7.49
CA ASN A 85 -6.05 -2.62 -6.56
C ASN A 85 -5.21 -1.52 -5.90
N ILE A 86 -5.18 -0.32 -6.49
CA ILE A 86 -4.42 0.81 -5.93
C ILE A 86 -5.08 1.45 -4.71
N TYR A 87 -6.32 1.08 -4.40
CA TYR A 87 -7.05 1.58 -3.24
C TYR A 87 -6.81 0.76 -1.97
N ASP A 88 -6.03 -0.32 -2.07
CA ASP A 88 -5.62 -1.16 -0.94
C ASP A 88 -4.18 -0.84 -0.54
N CYS A 89 -3.95 -0.55 0.74
CA CYS A 89 -2.61 -0.34 1.26
C CYS A 89 -2.05 -1.65 1.84
N PRO A 90 -0.95 -2.20 1.29
CA PRO A 90 -0.38 -3.47 1.76
C PRO A 90 0.21 -3.40 3.18
N SER A 91 0.38 -2.21 3.76
CA SER A 91 0.81 -2.05 5.15
C SER A 91 -0.36 -2.16 6.14
N LEU A 92 -1.60 -2.05 5.67
CA LEU A 92 -2.80 -2.26 6.46
C LEU A 92 -3.22 -3.72 6.30
N SER A 93 -2.65 -4.59 7.11
CA SER A 93 -2.92 -6.03 7.05
C SER A 93 -4.37 -6.35 7.43
N GLY A 94 -5.16 -6.85 6.50
CA GLY A 94 -6.42 -7.53 6.80
C GLY A 94 -7.59 -7.31 5.87
N THR A 95 -7.57 -6.32 5.00
CA THR A 95 -8.65 -6.07 4.03
C THR A 95 -8.10 -6.13 2.61
N LYS A 96 -8.43 -7.18 1.88
CA LYS A 96 -8.15 -7.28 0.45
C LYS A 96 -9.33 -6.72 -0.32
N GLY A 97 -9.03 -5.84 -1.26
CA GLY A 97 -10.02 -5.26 -2.14
C GLY A 97 -10.68 -4.01 -1.53
N MET A 98 -11.40 -3.21 -2.28
CA MET A 98 -12.13 -1.99 -1.86
C MET A 98 -12.78 -2.13 -0.47
N GLY A 99 -11.97 -2.46 0.54
CA GLY A 99 -12.21 -2.95 1.87
C GLY A 99 -13.39 -3.93 1.92
N ASN A 100 -13.38 -4.96 2.70
CA ASN A 100 -14.48 -5.93 2.88
C ASN A 100 -15.85 -5.25 3.19
N SER A 101 -15.86 -3.92 3.28
CA SER A 101 -16.99 -3.01 3.49
C SER A 101 -17.17 -1.98 2.34
N GLY A 102 -16.50 -2.14 1.20
CA GLY A 102 -16.61 -1.20 0.06
C GLY A 102 -15.95 0.17 0.31
N ARG A 103 -15.17 0.32 1.37
CA ARG A 103 -14.51 1.59 1.71
C ARG A 103 -13.01 1.52 1.37
N PRO A 104 -12.48 2.53 0.65
CA PRO A 104 -11.06 2.59 0.36
C PRO A 104 -10.25 2.80 1.65
N GLU A 105 -9.00 2.31 1.65
CA GLU A 105 -8.05 2.53 2.74
C GLU A 105 -7.37 3.92 2.66
N TYR A 106 -7.60 4.65 1.58
CA TYR A 106 -7.17 6.02 1.37
C TYR A 106 -8.36 6.97 1.43
N GLY A 107 -8.20 8.10 2.10
CA GLY A 107 -9.19 9.16 2.15
C GLY A 107 -8.99 10.17 1.02
N PHE A 108 -10.07 10.58 0.39
CA PHE A 108 -10.10 11.73 -0.50
C PHE A 108 -10.49 12.97 0.28
N ASN A 109 -9.93 14.12 -0.07
CA ASN A 109 -10.27 15.37 0.58
C ASN A 109 -11.72 15.77 0.26
N TRP A 110 -12.57 15.73 1.28
CA TRP A 110 -13.99 16.03 1.18
C TRP A 110 -14.30 17.41 0.58
N PHE A 111 -13.48 18.42 0.87
CA PHE A 111 -13.69 19.80 0.41
C PHE A 111 -13.47 19.97 -1.09
N LEU A 112 -12.88 19.00 -1.76
CA LEU A 112 -12.62 19.06 -3.20
C LEU A 112 -13.76 18.48 -4.04
N PHE A 113 -14.72 17.78 -3.44
CA PHE A 113 -15.85 17.26 -4.20
C PHE A 113 -16.65 18.41 -4.81
N ASP A 114 -17.04 18.28 -6.08
CA ASP A 114 -17.79 19.29 -6.86
C ASP A 114 -17.10 20.66 -7.00
N THR A 115 -15.84 20.79 -6.59
CA THR A 115 -15.09 22.05 -6.67
C THR A 115 -14.41 22.16 -8.03
N ALA A 116 -14.47 23.34 -8.64
CA ALA A 116 -13.66 23.61 -9.83
C ALA A 116 -12.19 23.83 -9.44
N LEU A 117 -11.27 23.40 -10.31
CA LEU A 117 -9.84 23.55 -10.07
C LEU A 117 -9.43 25.01 -9.82
N GLY A 118 -10.07 25.95 -10.55
CA GLY A 118 -9.82 27.39 -10.41
C GLY A 118 -10.30 28.00 -9.09
N ASP A 119 -11.17 27.32 -8.35
CA ASP A 119 -11.71 27.80 -7.07
C ASP A 119 -10.82 27.44 -5.88
N ILE A 120 -9.76 26.63 -6.09
CA ILE A 120 -8.84 26.23 -5.05
C ILE A 120 -7.85 27.37 -4.79
N THR A 121 -7.96 27.99 -3.62
CA THR A 121 -7.15 29.18 -3.27
C THR A 121 -5.66 28.85 -3.12
N TYR A 122 -5.31 27.65 -2.61
CA TYR A 122 -3.93 27.22 -2.36
C TYR A 122 -3.72 25.77 -2.84
N PRO A 123 -3.65 25.54 -4.16
CA PRO A 123 -3.57 24.19 -4.71
C PRO A 123 -2.29 23.44 -4.28
N GLU A 124 -1.17 24.13 -4.11
CA GLU A 124 0.10 23.58 -3.68
C GLU A 124 0.12 23.12 -2.20
N GLN A 125 -0.84 23.59 -1.40
CA GLN A 125 -0.99 23.24 0.01
C GLN A 125 -2.19 22.32 0.26
N THR A 126 -2.98 22.05 -0.78
CA THR A 126 -4.19 21.26 -0.66
C THR A 126 -3.88 19.78 -0.82
N VAL A 127 -4.13 19.01 0.25
CA VAL A 127 -4.00 17.55 0.21
C VAL A 127 -5.15 16.97 -0.59
N LEU A 128 -4.85 16.18 -1.62
CA LEU A 128 -5.83 15.54 -2.50
C LEU A 128 -6.32 14.21 -1.90
N THR A 129 -5.38 13.35 -1.53
CA THR A 129 -5.66 12.03 -0.95
C THR A 129 -4.60 11.69 0.08
N ALA A 130 -4.95 10.92 1.08
CA ALA A 130 -4.05 10.50 2.15
C ALA A 130 -4.36 9.08 2.60
N ASP A 131 -3.34 8.40 3.13
CA ASP A 131 -3.49 7.11 3.79
C ASP A 131 -4.29 7.29 5.09
N LEU A 132 -5.39 6.57 5.20
CA LEU A 132 -6.21 6.53 6.41
C LEU A 132 -5.61 5.50 7.38
N LYS A 133 -4.72 5.94 8.27
CA LYS A 133 -4.36 5.11 9.41
C LYS A 133 -5.63 4.82 10.20
N ARG A 134 -6.13 3.59 10.11
CA ARG A 134 -7.11 3.14 11.08
C ARG A 134 -6.45 3.19 12.46
N HIS A 135 -6.82 4.15 13.27
CA HIS A 135 -6.66 4.01 14.71
C HIS A 135 -7.35 2.70 15.08
N LYS A 136 -6.57 1.72 15.48
CA LYS A 136 -7.08 0.62 16.29
C LYS A 136 -7.42 1.26 17.63
N ASP A 137 -8.62 1.76 17.73
CA ASP A 137 -9.18 2.09 19.01
C ASP A 137 -9.30 0.78 19.77
N SER A 138 -8.65 0.79 20.88
CA SER A 138 -8.58 -0.13 22.02
C SER A 138 -9.90 -0.83 22.36
#